data_6a38c3a8e1c4f651ffe2ebfdade109c4
#
_entry.id   6a38c3a8e1c4f651ffe2ebfdade109c4
#
_cell.length_a   1.000
_cell.length_b   1.000
_cell.length_c   1.000
_cell.angle_alpha   90.00
_cell.angle_beta   90.00
_cell.angle_gamma   90.00
#
_symmetry.space_group_name_H-M   'P 1'
#
loop_
_entity.id
_entity.type
_entity.pdbx_description
1 polymer ?
#
loop_
_entity_poly.entity_id
_entity_poly.type
_entity_poly.pdbx_seq_one_letter_code
_entity_poly.pdbx_strand_id
1 'polypeptide(L)'
;LSKTRELKEKVREFREEAKKPRESITSKTSMFSIVSWSFYDLGNTIFSILIVSFYFTLWVINDGVGGSDSDYAYANAISMALVFITAPVIGALSDQANRRMPFLFFTTLLCVSFTALLGYEKEGWDKHTTLFFSLGLFVLANYSYQAGLIFYDSTLATISTPGNRGRIGGIGIGIGYVGSLIGVIAGYALIEILGFPLQTVFQATAMLFLIFAIPCFVFV
;
A
#
# COMPACT_ATOMS: atom_id res chain seq x y z
N LEU A 1 12.29 52.04 -15.43
CA LEU A 1 11.47 52.49 -14.27
C LEU A 1 10.19 51.67 -14.12
N SER A 2 9.53 51.23 -15.20
CA SER A 2 8.30 50.41 -15.19
C SER A 2 8.53 49.00 -14.62
N LYS A 3 9.52 48.24 -15.14
CA LYS A 3 9.86 46.87 -14.70
C LYS A 3 10.22 46.78 -13.23
N THR A 4 10.87 47.81 -12.68
CA THR A 4 11.30 47.83 -11.27
C THR A 4 10.11 48.06 -10.32
N ARG A 5 9.10 48.78 -10.78
CA ARG A 5 7.83 48.94 -10.04
C ARG A 5 7.02 47.65 -10.02
N GLU A 6 6.88 47.00 -11.15
CA GLU A 6 6.17 45.73 -11.30
C GLU A 6 6.80 44.60 -10.45
N LEU A 7 8.13 44.54 -10.40
CA LEU A 7 8.85 43.61 -9.57
C LEU A 7 8.63 43.85 -8.07
N LYS A 8 8.64 45.12 -7.65
CA LYS A 8 8.35 45.49 -6.26
C LYS A 8 6.92 45.15 -5.82
N GLU A 9 5.95 45.29 -6.73
CA GLU A 9 4.57 44.97 -6.48
C GLU A 9 4.37 43.45 -6.34
N LYS A 10 4.94 42.63 -7.22
CA LYS A 10 4.95 41.15 -7.12
C LYS A 10 5.62 40.66 -5.84
N VAL A 11 6.73 41.25 -5.44
CA VAL A 11 7.41 40.91 -4.17
C VAL A 11 6.56 41.29 -2.95
N ARG A 12 5.79 42.37 -3.04
CA ARG A 12 4.88 42.79 -1.97
C ARG A 12 3.68 41.83 -1.88
N GLU A 13 3.07 41.47 -3.00
CA GLU A 13 1.98 40.48 -3.06
C GLU A 13 2.44 39.12 -2.50
N PHE A 14 3.63 38.65 -2.90
CA PHE A 14 4.20 37.42 -2.38
C PHE A 14 4.44 37.47 -0.86
N ARG A 15 4.86 38.61 -0.32
CA ARG A 15 5.03 38.82 1.11
C ARG A 15 3.69 38.87 1.87
N GLU A 16 2.66 39.43 1.27
CA GLU A 16 1.32 39.47 1.87
C GLU A 16 0.65 38.09 1.82
N GLU A 17 0.85 37.32 0.77
CA GLU A 17 0.42 35.93 0.71
C GLU A 17 1.14 35.06 1.73
N ALA A 18 2.46 35.24 1.90
CA ALA A 18 3.24 34.51 2.91
C ALA A 18 2.86 34.87 4.36
N LYS A 19 2.23 36.02 4.59
CA LYS A 19 1.73 36.47 5.92
C LYS A 19 0.32 35.97 6.23
N LYS A 20 -0.45 35.45 5.22
CA LYS A 20 -1.76 34.88 5.52
C LYS A 20 -1.59 33.72 6.51
N PRO A 21 -2.38 33.67 7.60
CA PRO A 21 -2.31 32.58 8.54
C PRO A 21 -2.46 31.25 7.78
N ARG A 22 -1.49 30.34 7.93
CA ARG A 22 -1.66 28.98 7.39
C ARG A 22 -2.96 28.43 7.97
N GLU A 23 -3.93 28.14 7.10
CA GLU A 23 -5.19 27.53 7.51
C GLU A 23 -4.90 26.38 8.49
N SER A 24 -5.51 26.46 9.65
CA SER A 24 -5.35 25.41 10.66
C SER A 24 -5.88 24.08 10.08
N ILE A 25 -5.25 22.98 10.45
CA ILE A 25 -5.60 21.60 10.01
C ILE A 25 -7.11 21.32 10.16
N THR A 26 -7.79 22.07 11.02
CA THR A 26 -9.17 21.86 11.47
C THR A 26 -10.24 22.37 10.53
N SER A 27 -9.93 23.06 9.42
CA SER A 27 -10.99 23.73 8.66
C SER A 27 -11.72 22.88 7.61
N LYS A 28 -11.23 21.69 7.23
CA LYS A 28 -11.89 20.82 6.23
C LYS A 28 -11.85 19.31 6.44
N THR A 29 -10.99 18.77 7.31
CA THR A 29 -10.86 17.32 7.47
C THR A 29 -10.84 16.92 8.94
N SER A 30 -11.67 15.95 9.30
CA SER A 30 -11.67 15.37 10.63
C SER A 30 -10.33 14.67 10.92
N MET A 31 -9.76 14.88 12.11
CA MET A 31 -8.61 14.10 12.58
C MET A 31 -8.87 12.60 12.48
N PHE A 32 -10.11 12.21 12.65
CA PHE A 32 -10.54 10.83 12.54
C PHE A 32 -10.35 10.26 11.12
N SER A 33 -10.67 11.04 10.07
CA SER A 33 -10.42 10.62 8.68
C SER A 33 -8.92 10.50 8.38
N ILE A 34 -8.08 11.40 8.93
CA ILE A 34 -6.63 11.32 8.76
C ILE A 34 -6.07 10.05 9.41
N VAL A 35 -6.48 9.76 10.63
CA VAL A 35 -6.06 8.55 11.35
C VAL A 35 -6.55 7.29 10.61
N SER A 36 -7.81 7.27 10.18
CA SER A 36 -8.38 6.15 9.44
C SER A 36 -7.68 5.91 8.10
N TRP A 37 -7.30 6.96 7.40
CA TRP A 37 -6.49 6.90 6.20
C TRP A 37 -5.10 6.33 6.50
N SER A 38 -4.45 6.78 7.56
CA SER A 38 -3.13 6.30 7.96
C SER A 38 -3.13 4.83 8.41
N PHE A 39 -4.24 4.30 8.92
CA PHE A 39 -4.38 2.87 9.22
C PHE A 39 -4.34 1.99 7.97
N TYR A 40 -4.82 2.50 6.83
CA TYR A 40 -4.64 1.79 5.56
C TYR A 40 -3.16 1.61 5.24
N ASP A 41 -2.34 2.64 5.41
CA ASP A 41 -0.90 2.59 5.16
C ASP A 41 -0.18 1.61 6.10
N LEU A 42 -0.66 1.50 7.33
CA LEU A 42 -0.17 0.49 8.28
C LEU A 42 -0.40 -0.93 7.74
N GLY A 43 -1.63 -1.28 7.32
CA GLY A 43 -1.94 -2.59 6.72
C GLY A 43 -1.17 -2.85 5.44
N ASN A 44 -1.07 -1.84 4.60
CA ASN A 44 -0.34 -1.84 3.35
C ASN A 44 1.15 -2.13 3.55
N THR A 45 1.77 -1.55 4.56
CA THR A 45 3.18 -1.75 4.88
C THR A 45 3.43 -3.13 5.51
N ILE A 46 2.47 -3.67 6.29
CA ILE A 46 2.53 -5.05 6.76
C ILE A 46 2.60 -6.02 5.57
N PHE A 47 1.76 -5.85 4.56
CA PHE A 47 1.82 -6.67 3.34
C PHE A 47 3.18 -6.55 2.65
N SER A 48 3.68 -5.34 2.45
CA SER A 48 4.95 -5.08 1.79
C SER A 48 6.12 -5.80 2.48
N ILE A 49 6.21 -5.69 3.81
CA ILE A 49 7.33 -6.29 4.54
C ILE A 49 7.20 -7.82 4.63
N LEU A 50 6.02 -8.34 4.94
CA LEU A 50 5.84 -9.78 5.17
C LEU A 50 5.78 -10.57 3.87
N ILE A 51 5.07 -10.10 2.85
CA ILE A 51 4.90 -10.83 1.60
C ILE A 51 5.99 -10.45 0.59
N VAL A 52 6.10 -9.18 0.24
CA VAL A 52 7.00 -8.77 -0.84
C VAL A 52 8.47 -8.85 -0.44
N SER A 53 8.81 -8.56 0.84
CA SER A 53 10.22 -8.47 1.23
C SER A 53 10.76 -9.71 1.97
N PHE A 54 9.89 -10.53 2.60
CA PHE A 54 10.41 -11.53 3.54
C PHE A 54 9.85 -12.94 3.33
N TYR A 55 8.65 -13.23 3.84
CA TYR A 55 8.21 -14.61 4.05
C TYR A 55 7.82 -15.35 2.79
N PHE A 56 7.31 -14.67 1.76
CA PHE A 56 7.02 -15.36 0.51
C PHE A 56 8.29 -15.77 -0.23
N THR A 57 9.32 -14.93 -0.21
CA THR A 57 10.65 -15.30 -0.75
C THR A 57 11.23 -16.49 -0.01
N LEU A 58 11.18 -16.47 1.33
CA LEU A 58 11.65 -17.61 2.14
C LEU A 58 10.88 -18.90 1.84
N TRP A 59 9.56 -18.82 1.65
CA TRP A 59 8.75 -19.97 1.32
C TRP A 59 9.11 -20.54 -0.06
N VAL A 60 9.31 -19.70 -1.06
CA VAL A 60 9.72 -20.13 -2.41
C VAL A 60 11.04 -20.90 -2.36
N ILE A 61 12.01 -20.44 -1.57
CA ILE A 61 13.36 -20.98 -1.56
C ILE A 61 13.52 -22.14 -0.60
N ASN A 62 13.00 -22.05 0.64
CA ASN A 62 13.37 -22.92 1.75
C ASN A 62 12.31 -23.98 2.08
N ASP A 63 11.03 -23.76 1.81
CA ASP A 63 9.94 -24.65 2.28
C ASP A 63 9.72 -25.89 1.40
N GLY A 64 10.74 -26.25 0.62
CA GLY A 64 10.69 -27.52 -0.10
C GLY A 64 9.78 -27.56 -1.33
N VAL A 65 9.29 -26.41 -1.79
CA VAL A 65 8.57 -26.29 -3.09
C VAL A 65 9.52 -26.31 -4.28
N GLY A 66 10.85 -26.22 -4.02
CA GLY A 66 11.89 -26.37 -5.05
C GLY A 66 12.07 -25.15 -5.93
N GLY A 67 11.64 -23.97 -5.48
CA GLY A 67 11.86 -22.71 -6.16
C GLY A 67 13.25 -22.13 -5.89
N SER A 68 13.57 -21.05 -6.59
CA SER A 68 14.82 -20.31 -6.51
C SER A 68 14.57 -18.80 -6.34
N ASP A 69 15.63 -18.06 -5.94
CA ASP A 69 15.60 -16.58 -5.95
C ASP A 69 15.17 -16.02 -7.30
N SER A 70 15.58 -16.67 -8.40
CA SER A 70 15.24 -16.27 -9.75
C SER A 70 13.73 -16.39 -10.02
N ASP A 71 13.08 -17.43 -9.51
CA ASP A 71 11.62 -17.63 -9.71
C ASP A 71 10.84 -16.51 -9.03
N TYR A 72 11.21 -16.19 -7.79
CA TYR A 72 10.64 -15.02 -7.09
C TYR A 72 10.92 -13.71 -7.83
N ALA A 73 12.16 -13.48 -8.25
CA ALA A 73 12.57 -12.26 -8.93
C ALA A 73 11.80 -12.07 -10.25
N TYR A 74 11.59 -13.13 -11.04
CA TYR A 74 10.79 -13.07 -12.25
C TYR A 74 9.31 -12.75 -11.95
N ALA A 75 8.72 -13.39 -10.96
CA ALA A 75 7.34 -13.11 -10.56
C ALA A 75 7.16 -11.65 -10.10
N ASN A 76 8.10 -11.15 -9.30
CA ASN A 76 8.11 -9.74 -8.88
C ASN A 76 8.29 -8.79 -10.07
N ALA A 77 9.23 -9.09 -10.98
CA ALA A 77 9.44 -8.29 -12.20
C ALA A 77 8.20 -8.26 -13.10
N ILE A 78 7.51 -9.38 -13.27
CA ILE A 78 6.26 -9.46 -14.03
C ILE A 78 5.19 -8.57 -13.40
N SER A 79 4.99 -8.63 -12.09
CA SER A 79 4.01 -7.78 -11.40
C SER A 79 4.33 -6.30 -11.57
N MET A 80 5.61 -5.90 -11.46
CA MET A 80 6.05 -4.52 -11.67
C MET A 80 5.87 -4.05 -13.12
N ALA A 81 6.16 -4.93 -14.09
CA ALA A 81 5.94 -4.63 -15.51
C ALA A 81 4.45 -4.41 -15.81
N LEU A 82 3.56 -5.24 -15.24
CA LEU A 82 2.12 -5.06 -15.36
C LEU A 82 1.66 -3.71 -14.79
N VAL A 83 2.16 -3.35 -13.60
CA VAL A 83 1.88 -2.04 -12.99
C VAL A 83 2.38 -0.92 -13.89
N PHE A 84 3.62 -0.99 -14.38
CA PHE A 84 4.21 0.03 -15.25
C PHE A 84 3.36 0.27 -16.51
N ILE A 85 2.90 -0.80 -17.16
CA ILE A 85 2.05 -0.72 -18.36
C ILE A 85 0.67 -0.14 -18.04
N THR A 86 0.08 -0.52 -16.91
CA THR A 86 -1.31 -0.15 -16.56
C THR A 86 -1.41 1.13 -15.74
N ALA A 87 -0.34 1.59 -15.09
CA ALA A 87 -0.35 2.77 -14.22
C ALA A 87 -0.90 4.05 -14.89
N PRO A 88 -0.58 4.37 -16.16
CA PRO A 88 -1.17 5.55 -16.81
C PRO A 88 -2.70 5.44 -16.94
N VAL A 89 -3.23 4.24 -17.23
CA VAL A 89 -4.67 3.99 -17.34
C VAL A 89 -5.33 4.06 -15.97
N ILE A 90 -4.74 3.42 -14.96
CA ILE A 90 -5.22 3.43 -13.58
C ILE A 90 -5.19 4.87 -13.03
N GLY A 91 -4.12 5.62 -13.27
CA GLY A 91 -4.00 7.03 -12.90
C GLY A 91 -5.08 7.90 -13.54
N ALA A 92 -5.31 7.75 -14.85
CA ALA A 92 -6.36 8.48 -15.55
C ALA A 92 -7.77 8.13 -15.03
N LEU A 93 -8.02 6.86 -14.73
CA LEU A 93 -9.26 6.42 -14.10
C LEU A 93 -9.43 7.03 -12.69
N SER A 94 -8.34 7.06 -11.91
CA SER A 94 -8.33 7.69 -10.58
C SER A 94 -8.65 9.18 -10.65
N ASP A 95 -8.11 9.90 -11.63
CA ASP A 95 -8.33 11.34 -11.80
C ASP A 95 -9.74 11.67 -12.29
N GLN A 96 -10.31 10.83 -13.15
CA GLN A 96 -11.68 11.00 -13.67
C GLN A 96 -12.75 10.49 -12.71
N ALA A 97 -12.40 9.60 -11.79
CA ALA A 97 -13.35 9.03 -10.86
C ALA A 97 -13.79 10.04 -9.80
N ASN A 98 -15.10 10.35 -9.77
CA ASN A 98 -15.70 11.15 -8.70
C ASN A 98 -15.62 10.45 -7.33
N ARG A 99 -15.43 9.12 -7.32
CA ARG A 99 -15.31 8.29 -6.12
C ARG A 99 -14.16 7.31 -6.31
N ARG A 100 -13.06 7.53 -5.60
CA ARG A 100 -11.85 6.69 -5.64
C ARG A 100 -11.92 5.48 -4.73
N MET A 101 -12.71 5.58 -3.65
CA MET A 101 -12.84 4.52 -2.64
C MET A 101 -13.31 3.17 -3.17
N PRO A 102 -14.29 3.05 -4.09
CA PRO A 102 -14.66 1.74 -4.64
C PRO A 102 -13.52 1.01 -5.36
N PHE A 103 -12.68 1.75 -6.07
CA PHE A 103 -11.51 1.17 -6.76
C PHE A 103 -10.45 0.71 -5.75
N LEU A 104 -10.18 1.53 -4.72
CA LEU A 104 -9.30 1.16 -3.62
C LEU A 104 -9.81 -0.09 -2.89
N PHE A 105 -11.10 -0.14 -2.58
CA PHE A 105 -11.73 -1.30 -1.95
C PHE A 105 -11.56 -2.57 -2.79
N PHE A 106 -11.86 -2.49 -4.08
CA PHE A 106 -11.78 -3.63 -4.99
C PHE A 106 -10.34 -4.16 -5.14
N THR A 107 -9.37 -3.27 -5.35
CA THR A 107 -7.95 -3.66 -5.45
C THR A 107 -7.43 -4.24 -4.14
N THR A 108 -7.84 -3.71 -2.99
CA THR A 108 -7.49 -4.26 -1.68
C THR A 108 -8.11 -5.63 -1.48
N LEU A 109 -9.36 -5.82 -1.83
CA LEU A 109 -10.03 -7.11 -1.72
C LEU A 109 -9.35 -8.18 -2.59
N LEU A 110 -8.97 -7.85 -3.82
CA LEU A 110 -8.21 -8.74 -4.69
C LEU A 110 -6.85 -9.09 -4.07
N CYS A 111 -6.10 -8.08 -3.59
CA CYS A 111 -4.81 -8.28 -2.93
C CYS A 111 -4.94 -9.25 -1.74
N VAL A 112 -5.86 -8.98 -0.83
CA VAL A 112 -6.12 -9.80 0.36
C VAL A 112 -6.53 -11.22 -0.03
N SER A 113 -7.41 -11.38 -1.01
CA SER A 113 -7.88 -12.70 -1.45
C SER A 113 -6.75 -13.54 -2.05
N PHE A 114 -5.93 -12.97 -2.93
CA PHE A 114 -4.80 -13.68 -3.51
C PHE A 114 -3.72 -13.98 -2.45
N THR A 115 -3.50 -13.07 -1.51
CA THR A 115 -2.56 -13.27 -0.41
C THR A 115 -2.99 -14.40 0.53
N ALA A 116 -4.28 -14.50 0.83
CA ALA A 116 -4.81 -15.59 1.67
C ALA A 116 -4.67 -16.97 1.02
N LEU A 117 -4.59 -17.02 -0.31
CA LEU A 117 -4.39 -18.25 -1.07
C LEU A 117 -2.93 -18.61 -1.33
N LEU A 118 -1.97 -17.72 -0.97
CA LEU A 118 -0.54 -18.00 -1.12
C LEU A 118 -0.16 -19.26 -0.33
N GLY A 119 0.67 -20.09 -0.93
CA GLY A 119 1.11 -21.35 -0.32
C GLY A 119 0.01 -22.40 -0.22
N TYR A 120 -1.12 -22.23 -0.91
CA TYR A 120 -2.15 -23.26 -0.97
C TYR A 120 -1.64 -24.48 -1.73
N GLU A 121 -1.68 -25.63 -1.05
CA GLU A 121 -1.34 -26.92 -1.60
C GLU A 121 -2.60 -27.78 -1.71
N LYS A 122 -2.85 -28.26 -2.92
CA LYS A 122 -3.94 -29.21 -3.14
C LYS A 122 -3.39 -30.61 -3.09
N GLU A 123 -4.10 -31.52 -2.44
CA GLU A 123 -3.77 -32.94 -2.41
C GLU A 123 -3.58 -33.50 -3.82
N GLY A 124 -2.42 -34.13 -4.06
CA GLY A 124 -2.05 -34.66 -5.38
C GLY A 124 -1.30 -33.71 -6.30
N TRP A 125 -1.05 -32.47 -5.88
CA TRP A 125 -0.16 -31.57 -6.63
C TRP A 125 1.30 -31.92 -6.37
N ASP A 126 2.11 -31.84 -7.44
CA ASP A 126 3.56 -31.87 -7.33
C ASP A 126 4.09 -30.49 -6.90
N LYS A 127 5.31 -30.46 -6.38
CA LYS A 127 5.95 -29.23 -5.90
C LYS A 127 6.03 -28.15 -6.97
N HIS A 128 6.27 -28.53 -8.20
CA HIS A 128 6.40 -27.61 -9.31
C HIS A 128 5.05 -26.91 -9.62
N THR A 129 3.95 -27.65 -9.62
CA THR A 129 2.61 -27.10 -9.78
C THR A 129 2.25 -26.13 -8.65
N THR A 130 2.56 -26.50 -7.39
CA THR A 130 2.35 -25.65 -6.22
C THR A 130 3.15 -24.35 -6.31
N LEU A 131 4.41 -24.44 -6.73
CA LEU A 131 5.29 -23.28 -6.92
C LEU A 131 4.70 -22.31 -7.97
N PHE A 132 4.42 -22.78 -9.17
CA PHE A 132 3.93 -21.92 -10.26
C PHE A 132 2.57 -21.30 -9.96
N PHE A 133 1.69 -22.06 -9.30
CA PHE A 133 0.39 -21.54 -8.85
C PHE A 133 0.57 -20.40 -7.84
N SER A 134 1.45 -20.58 -6.85
CA SER A 134 1.72 -19.55 -5.83
C SER A 134 2.45 -18.35 -6.40
N LEU A 135 3.38 -18.52 -7.34
CA LEU A 135 4.01 -17.41 -8.06
C LEU A 135 2.98 -16.60 -8.86
N GLY A 136 2.03 -17.27 -9.51
CA GLY A 136 0.91 -16.61 -10.20
C GLY A 136 0.02 -15.80 -9.25
N LEU A 137 -0.33 -16.38 -8.10
CA LEU A 137 -1.07 -15.67 -7.05
C LEU A 137 -0.31 -14.47 -6.50
N PHE A 138 1.01 -14.61 -6.31
CA PHE A 138 1.86 -13.51 -5.87
C PHE A 138 1.87 -12.36 -6.89
N VAL A 139 2.00 -12.66 -8.18
CA VAL A 139 1.93 -11.64 -9.25
C VAL A 139 0.62 -10.87 -9.16
N LEU A 140 -0.50 -11.56 -9.00
CA LEU A 140 -1.83 -10.94 -8.90
C LEU A 140 -2.00 -10.15 -7.59
N ALA A 141 -1.52 -10.66 -6.46
CA ALA A 141 -1.56 -9.98 -5.18
C ALA A 141 -0.72 -8.70 -5.21
N ASN A 142 0.54 -8.79 -5.67
CA ASN A 142 1.45 -7.65 -5.72
C ASN A 142 1.00 -6.60 -6.76
N TYR A 143 0.48 -7.02 -7.91
CA TYR A 143 -0.15 -6.11 -8.88
C TYR A 143 -1.33 -5.35 -8.25
N SER A 144 -2.24 -6.06 -7.57
CA SER A 144 -3.41 -5.47 -6.93
C SER A 144 -3.02 -4.51 -5.80
N TYR A 145 -1.99 -4.84 -5.03
CA TYR A 145 -1.37 -4.00 -4.02
C TYR A 145 -0.85 -2.68 -4.62
N GLN A 146 -0.05 -2.75 -5.66
CA GLN A 146 0.52 -1.58 -6.33
C GLN A 146 -0.54 -0.71 -7.02
N ALA A 147 -1.54 -1.34 -7.67
CA ALA A 147 -2.67 -0.63 -8.25
C ALA A 147 -3.50 0.08 -7.16
N GLY A 148 -3.67 -0.57 -6.01
CA GLY A 148 -4.32 0.02 -4.83
C GLY A 148 -3.60 1.27 -4.32
N LEU A 149 -2.26 1.26 -4.30
CA LEU A 149 -1.46 2.42 -3.89
C LEU A 149 -1.75 3.66 -4.75
N ILE A 150 -1.93 3.51 -6.05
CA ILE A 150 -2.25 4.64 -6.95
C ILE A 150 -3.57 5.31 -6.52
N PHE A 151 -4.59 4.51 -6.18
CA PHE A 151 -5.86 5.04 -5.69
C PHE A 151 -5.72 5.62 -4.28
N TYR A 152 -5.00 4.94 -3.39
CA TYR A 152 -4.74 5.39 -2.02
C TYR A 152 -4.05 6.76 -1.98
N ASP A 153 -2.95 6.92 -2.71
CA ASP A 153 -2.20 8.18 -2.79
C ASP A 153 -3.06 9.32 -3.33
N SER A 154 -3.93 9.02 -4.29
CA SER A 154 -4.84 10.01 -4.85
C SER A 154 -5.89 10.52 -3.84
N THR A 155 -6.24 9.71 -2.83
CA THR A 155 -7.17 10.12 -1.76
C THR A 155 -6.57 11.13 -0.79
N LEU A 156 -5.26 11.25 -0.71
CA LEU A 156 -4.59 12.28 0.10
C LEU A 156 -5.04 13.70 -0.27
N ALA A 157 -5.34 13.93 -1.55
CA ALA A 157 -5.88 15.22 -2.00
C ALA A 157 -7.28 15.52 -1.45
N THR A 158 -8.06 14.50 -1.12
CA THR A 158 -9.42 14.63 -0.57
C THR A 158 -9.41 14.99 0.91
N ILE A 159 -8.43 14.45 1.67
CA ILE A 159 -8.31 14.63 3.13
C ILE A 159 -7.30 15.71 3.52
N SER A 160 -6.71 16.43 2.57
CA SER A 160 -5.70 17.45 2.81
C SER A 160 -5.93 18.71 2.01
N THR A 161 -5.32 19.81 2.47
CA THR A 161 -5.19 21.06 1.70
C THR A 161 -3.76 21.17 1.15
N PRO A 162 -3.50 21.99 0.11
CA PRO A 162 -2.13 22.21 -0.38
C PRO A 162 -1.13 22.62 0.72
N GLY A 163 -1.60 23.34 1.75
CA GLY A 163 -0.76 23.83 2.86
C GLY A 163 -0.42 22.76 3.91
N ASN A 164 -1.18 21.67 4.04
CA ASN A 164 -0.97 20.64 5.06
C ASN A 164 -0.73 19.23 4.49
N ARG A 165 -0.78 19.06 3.17
CA ARG A 165 -0.65 17.77 2.50
C ARG A 165 0.63 17.03 2.87
N GLY A 166 1.77 17.71 2.88
CA GLY A 166 3.05 17.12 3.27
C GLY A 166 3.07 16.62 4.71
N ARG A 167 2.41 17.35 5.63
CA ARG A 167 2.31 16.93 7.03
C ARG A 167 1.41 15.69 7.19
N ILE A 168 0.27 15.66 6.53
CA ILE A 168 -0.65 14.51 6.58
C ILE A 168 0.00 13.28 5.94
N GLY A 169 0.62 13.43 4.76
CA GLY A 169 1.38 12.35 4.13
C GLY A 169 2.51 11.82 5.02
N GLY A 170 3.25 12.71 5.69
CA GLY A 170 4.29 12.32 6.63
C GLY A 170 3.78 11.55 7.84
N ILE A 171 2.58 11.88 8.35
CA ILE A 171 1.92 11.11 9.43
C ILE A 171 1.55 9.71 8.92
N GLY A 172 0.97 9.59 7.72
CA GLY A 172 0.65 8.29 7.10
C GLY A 172 1.87 7.39 7.01
N ILE A 173 2.95 7.89 6.38
CA ILE A 173 4.22 7.16 6.26
C ILE A 173 4.78 6.75 7.62
N GLY A 174 4.74 7.65 8.62
CA GLY A 174 5.20 7.34 9.98
C GLY A 174 4.41 6.21 10.64
N ILE A 175 3.09 6.19 10.48
CA ILE A 175 2.20 5.11 10.96
C ILE A 175 2.46 3.83 10.15
N GLY A 176 2.71 3.93 8.84
CA GLY A 176 3.12 2.81 8.00
C GLY A 176 4.37 2.10 8.54
N TYR A 177 5.41 2.83 8.94
CA TYR A 177 6.61 2.22 9.56
C TYR A 177 6.31 1.46 10.86
N VAL A 178 5.34 1.93 11.65
CA VAL A 178 4.85 1.16 12.82
C VAL A 178 4.22 -0.17 12.35
N GLY A 179 3.52 -0.15 11.21
CA GLY A 179 3.01 -1.35 10.55
C GLY A 179 4.10 -2.37 10.21
N SER A 180 5.25 -1.93 9.68
CA SER A 180 6.39 -2.81 9.43
C SER A 180 6.86 -3.51 10.70
N LEU A 181 6.99 -2.77 11.80
CA LEU A 181 7.41 -3.34 13.09
C LEU A 181 6.40 -4.36 13.63
N ILE A 182 5.12 -4.03 13.59
CA ILE A 182 4.03 -4.94 13.96
C ILE A 182 4.07 -6.21 13.10
N GLY A 183 4.23 -6.06 11.79
CA GLY A 183 4.33 -7.17 10.84
C GLY A 183 5.49 -8.10 11.18
N VAL A 184 6.70 -7.56 11.33
CA VAL A 184 7.90 -8.36 11.66
C VAL A 184 7.72 -9.09 12.98
N ILE A 185 7.23 -8.44 14.03
CA ILE A 185 6.99 -9.07 15.33
C ILE A 185 5.92 -10.16 15.20
N ALA A 186 4.83 -9.92 14.49
CA ALA A 186 3.77 -10.90 14.29
C ALA A 186 4.26 -12.13 13.50
N GLY A 187 5.01 -11.90 12.41
CA GLY A 187 5.61 -12.97 11.61
C GLY A 187 6.60 -13.82 12.42
N TYR A 188 7.49 -13.18 13.17
CA TYR A 188 8.42 -13.86 14.05
C TYR A 188 7.69 -14.69 15.12
N ALA A 189 6.68 -14.12 15.76
CA ALA A 189 5.90 -14.81 16.79
C ALA A 189 5.17 -16.03 16.23
N LEU A 190 4.59 -15.93 15.02
CA LEU A 190 3.91 -17.06 14.38
C LEU A 190 4.87 -18.22 14.07
N ILE A 191 6.05 -17.93 13.55
CA ILE A 191 7.00 -18.96 13.10
C ILE A 191 7.84 -19.49 14.27
N GLU A 192 8.56 -18.58 14.96
CA GLU A 192 9.58 -18.98 15.93
C GLU A 192 9.02 -19.29 17.33
N ILE A 193 7.93 -18.63 17.74
CA ILE A 193 7.37 -18.83 19.06
C ILE A 193 6.25 -19.88 19.03
N LEU A 194 5.36 -19.80 18.05
CA LEU A 194 4.17 -20.66 17.96
C LEU A 194 4.37 -21.88 17.06
N GLY A 195 5.44 -21.92 16.25
CA GLY A 195 5.81 -23.05 15.39
C GLY A 195 4.83 -23.29 14.23
N PHE A 196 4.11 -22.26 13.78
CA PHE A 196 3.22 -22.39 12.63
C PHE A 196 3.99 -22.44 11.31
N PRO A 197 3.45 -23.07 10.26
CA PRO A 197 4.06 -23.07 8.94
C PRO A 197 4.04 -21.67 8.31
N LEU A 198 4.97 -21.40 7.36
CA LEU A 198 5.10 -20.09 6.69
C LEU A 198 3.81 -19.61 6.04
N GLN A 199 2.98 -20.52 5.54
CA GLN A 199 1.68 -20.20 4.93
C GLN A 199 0.74 -19.46 5.89
N THR A 200 0.84 -19.73 7.20
CA THR A 200 0.05 -19.03 8.23
C THR A 200 0.36 -17.53 8.27
N VAL A 201 1.61 -17.13 7.96
CA VAL A 201 1.97 -15.71 7.88
C VAL A 201 1.24 -15.02 6.72
N PHE A 202 1.03 -15.71 5.60
CA PHE A 202 0.30 -15.15 4.46
C PHE A 202 -1.15 -14.88 4.81
N GLN A 203 -1.80 -15.84 5.46
CA GLN A 203 -3.18 -15.71 5.93
C GLN A 203 -3.33 -14.62 7.00
N ALA A 204 -2.40 -14.56 7.96
CA ALA A 204 -2.36 -13.51 8.97
C ALA A 204 -2.14 -12.13 8.35
N THR A 205 -1.26 -12.01 7.36
CA THR A 205 -1.03 -10.76 6.62
C THR A 205 -2.29 -10.30 5.91
N ALA A 206 -2.98 -11.22 5.22
CA ALA A 206 -4.24 -10.93 4.54
C ALA A 206 -5.30 -10.40 5.52
N MET A 207 -5.44 -11.04 6.69
CA MET A 207 -6.37 -10.60 7.74
C MET A 207 -5.99 -9.25 8.32
N LEU A 208 -4.72 -9.04 8.67
CA LEU A 208 -4.25 -7.77 9.23
C LEU A 208 -4.44 -6.62 8.23
N PHE A 209 -4.10 -6.84 6.97
CA PHE A 209 -4.32 -5.82 5.94
C PHE A 209 -5.79 -5.45 5.84
N LEU A 210 -6.69 -6.43 5.79
CA LEU A 210 -8.13 -6.17 5.74
C LEU A 210 -8.62 -5.39 6.96
N ILE A 211 -8.24 -5.81 8.17
CA ILE A 211 -8.65 -5.16 9.43
C ILE A 211 -8.21 -3.70 9.45
N PHE A 212 -6.96 -3.41 9.09
CA PHE A 212 -6.44 -2.05 9.08
C PHE A 212 -6.95 -1.20 7.90
N ALA A 213 -7.42 -1.81 6.82
CA ALA A 213 -8.03 -1.10 5.71
C ALA A 213 -9.49 -0.67 5.97
N ILE A 214 -10.24 -1.40 6.80
CA ILE A 214 -11.67 -1.13 7.10
C ILE A 214 -11.91 0.33 7.54
N PRO A 215 -11.15 0.92 8.49
CA PRO A 215 -11.37 2.30 8.90
C PRO A 215 -11.28 3.29 7.74
N CYS A 216 -10.36 3.07 6.81
CA CYS A 216 -10.22 3.92 5.62
C CYS A 216 -11.47 3.86 4.74
N PHE A 217 -12.03 2.68 4.50
CA PHE A 217 -13.22 2.52 3.65
C PHE A 217 -14.49 3.12 4.26
N VAL A 218 -14.56 3.19 5.59
CA VAL A 218 -15.76 3.67 6.30
C VAL A 218 -15.73 5.18 6.54
N PHE A 219 -14.53 5.77 6.77
CA PHE A 219 -14.41 7.13 7.29
C PHE A 219 -13.67 8.11 6.37
N VAL A 220 -13.21 7.68 5.22
CA VAL A 220 -12.56 8.49 4.19
C VAL A 220 -13.40 8.53 2.92
#